data_39073fc6585f71e2684268e596ed726c
#
_entry.id   39073fc6585f71e2684268e596ed726c
#
_cell.length_a   1.000
_cell.length_b   1.000
_cell.length_c   1.000
_cell.angle_alpha   90.00
_cell.angle_beta   90.00
_cell.angle_gamma   90.00
#
_symmetry.space_group_name_H-M   'P 1'
#
loop_
_entity.id
_entity.type
_entity.pdbx_description
1 polymer ?
#
loop_
_entity_poly.entity_id
_entity_poly.type
_entity_poly.pdbx_seq_one_letter_code
_entity_poly.pdbx_strand_id
1 'polypeptide(L)'
;MARIPGILALILVIGSAAIAKTIPEYDGDPVTAIVVHKEARKMFLMHDDRVLRSYSVGLGFAPDGHKKIEGDGKTPEGRYVIDRKNPNSKFHLSLGISYPNAADLSYANSIGKSPGGDIFIHGNQDLKHRIKQGWRYFFDRDWTAGCIAVTDAEMTEIYSMIGIGTPIFIQR
;
A
#
# COMPACT_ATOMS: atom_id res chain seq x y z
N MET A 1 43.49 -32.62 47.24
CA MET A 1 42.27 -32.70 46.39
C MET A 1 41.58 -31.37 46.45
N ALA A 2 41.74 -30.51 45.43
CA ALA A 2 41.16 -29.19 45.36
C ALA A 2 39.88 -29.24 44.53
N ARG A 3 38.74 -28.81 45.11
CA ARG A 3 37.45 -28.72 44.45
C ARG A 3 37.36 -27.38 43.71
N ILE A 4 37.15 -27.44 42.40
CA ILE A 4 36.92 -26.26 41.53
C ILE A 4 35.43 -25.95 41.64
N PRO A 5 35.00 -24.71 41.97
CA PRO A 5 33.59 -24.33 41.95
C PRO A 5 33.15 -24.06 40.50
N GLY A 6 32.07 -24.75 40.07
CA GLY A 6 31.47 -24.55 38.78
C GLY A 6 30.76 -23.18 38.67
N ILE A 7 31.14 -22.39 37.71
CA ILE A 7 30.50 -21.12 37.38
C ILE A 7 29.21 -21.44 36.61
N LEU A 8 28.05 -21.19 37.20
CA LEU A 8 26.75 -21.29 36.56
C LEU A 8 26.55 -20.02 35.70
N ALA A 9 26.70 -20.12 34.40
CA ALA A 9 26.44 -19.04 33.49
C ALA A 9 24.91 -18.85 33.33
N LEU A 10 24.40 -17.75 33.86
CA LEU A 10 23.01 -17.33 33.68
C LEU A 10 22.84 -16.74 32.28
N ILE A 11 22.23 -17.50 31.34
CA ILE A 11 21.91 -17.01 30.00
C ILE A 11 20.68 -16.13 30.10
N LEU A 12 20.86 -14.81 30.01
CA LEU A 12 19.78 -13.83 29.94
C LEU A 12 19.20 -13.85 28.52
N VAL A 13 18.06 -14.51 28.31
CA VAL A 13 17.33 -14.47 27.04
C VAL A 13 16.60 -13.12 26.97
N ILE A 14 17.20 -12.16 26.25
CA ILE A 14 16.57 -10.88 25.94
C ILE A 14 15.55 -11.16 24.81
N GLY A 15 14.30 -11.39 25.18
CA GLY A 15 13.20 -11.47 24.24
C GLY A 15 13.02 -10.12 23.54
N SER A 16 13.25 -10.08 22.25
CA SER A 16 12.94 -8.91 21.42
C SER A 16 11.43 -8.77 21.33
N ALA A 17 10.81 -7.91 22.15
CA ALA A 17 9.41 -7.55 22.01
C ALA A 17 9.25 -6.82 20.67
N ALA A 18 8.53 -7.42 19.73
CA ALA A 18 8.12 -6.74 18.52
C ALA A 18 7.21 -5.56 18.93
N ILE A 19 7.67 -4.33 18.68
CA ILE A 19 6.86 -3.13 18.90
C ILE A 19 5.68 -3.21 17.92
N ALA A 20 4.49 -3.50 18.45
CA ALA A 20 3.27 -3.49 17.66
C ALA A 20 3.05 -2.06 17.10
N LYS A 21 2.76 -1.97 15.80
CA LYS A 21 2.41 -0.69 15.19
C LYS A 21 1.13 -0.18 15.82
N THR A 22 1.20 0.99 16.45
CA THR A 22 0.00 1.64 17.00
C THR A 22 -0.76 2.29 15.84
N ILE A 23 -1.92 1.73 15.51
CA ILE A 23 -2.86 2.31 14.54
C ILE A 23 -3.85 3.13 15.36
N PRO A 24 -3.91 4.46 15.16
CA PRO A 24 -4.86 5.30 15.91
C PRO A 24 -6.30 4.90 15.55
N GLU A 25 -7.20 5.02 16.51
CA GLU A 25 -8.62 4.92 16.26
C GLU A 25 -9.10 6.21 15.57
N TYR A 26 -9.92 6.06 14.53
CA TYR A 26 -10.55 7.17 13.84
C TYR A 26 -12.01 7.27 14.27
N ASP A 27 -12.38 8.42 14.84
CA ASP A 27 -13.71 8.72 15.38
C ASP A 27 -14.48 9.80 14.60
N GLY A 28 -13.94 10.20 13.43
CA GLY A 28 -14.55 11.20 12.55
C GLY A 28 -15.61 10.62 11.61
N ASP A 29 -16.06 11.46 10.67
CA ASP A 29 -17.03 11.06 9.65
C ASP A 29 -16.53 9.87 8.81
N PRO A 30 -17.36 8.84 8.56
CA PRO A 30 -16.95 7.66 7.83
C PRO A 30 -16.54 8.00 6.39
N VAL A 31 -15.49 7.35 5.90
CA VAL A 31 -15.10 7.46 4.49
C VAL A 31 -16.06 6.64 3.64
N THR A 32 -16.80 7.32 2.76
CA THR A 32 -17.78 6.68 1.86
C THR A 32 -17.18 6.32 0.50
N ALA A 33 -16.08 6.97 0.10
CA ALA A 33 -15.37 6.66 -1.13
C ALA A 33 -13.90 7.14 -1.10
N ILE A 34 -13.08 6.53 -1.95
CA ILE A 34 -11.73 6.99 -2.30
C ILE A 34 -11.76 7.44 -3.76
N VAL A 35 -11.20 8.60 -4.07
CA VAL A 35 -11.04 9.09 -5.43
C VAL A 35 -9.57 9.35 -5.72
N VAL A 36 -9.05 8.77 -6.80
CA VAL A 36 -7.66 8.95 -7.23
C VAL A 36 -7.64 9.61 -8.59
N HIS A 37 -6.99 10.77 -8.69
CA HIS A 37 -6.69 11.46 -9.94
C HIS A 37 -5.24 11.21 -10.29
N LYS A 38 -4.99 10.32 -11.25
CA LYS A 38 -3.65 9.87 -11.64
C LYS A 38 -2.81 11.00 -12.20
N GLU A 39 -3.36 11.82 -13.09
CA GLU A 39 -2.65 12.94 -13.70
C GLU A 39 -2.23 13.98 -12.66
N ALA A 40 -3.09 14.27 -11.69
CA ALA A 40 -2.80 15.19 -10.59
C ALA A 40 -1.90 14.57 -9.49
N ARG A 41 -1.69 13.25 -9.50
CA ARG A 41 -1.02 12.50 -8.41
C ARG A 41 -1.67 12.80 -7.05
N LYS A 42 -3.01 12.80 -7.03
CA LYS A 42 -3.81 13.10 -5.83
C LYS A 42 -4.78 11.96 -5.53
N MET A 43 -4.91 11.68 -4.24
CA MET A 43 -5.92 10.79 -3.69
C MET A 43 -6.73 11.55 -2.63
N PHE A 44 -8.05 11.39 -2.67
CA PHE A 44 -8.99 12.03 -1.77
C PHE A 44 -9.78 10.95 -1.02
N LEU A 45 -9.94 11.12 0.29
CA LEU A 45 -10.92 10.38 1.08
C LEU A 45 -12.16 11.23 1.20
N MET A 46 -13.29 10.67 0.81
CA MET A 46 -14.56 11.37 0.70
C MET A 46 -15.56 10.90 1.77
N HIS A 47 -16.33 11.83 2.28
CA HIS A 47 -17.61 11.56 2.94
C HIS A 47 -18.69 12.19 2.08
N ASP A 48 -19.40 11.37 1.34
CA ASP A 48 -20.33 11.79 0.29
C ASP A 48 -19.64 12.77 -0.68
N ASP A 49 -20.11 14.00 -0.80
CA ASP A 49 -19.55 15.02 -1.68
C ASP A 49 -18.42 15.85 -1.05
N ARG A 50 -18.08 15.59 0.22
CA ARG A 50 -17.10 16.37 0.97
C ARG A 50 -15.75 15.65 1.05
N VAL A 51 -14.67 16.37 0.75
CA VAL A 51 -13.30 15.88 0.95
C VAL A 51 -12.96 15.91 2.44
N LEU A 52 -12.65 14.75 3.01
CA LEU A 52 -12.13 14.64 4.38
C LEU A 52 -10.61 14.82 4.42
N ARG A 53 -9.90 14.19 3.48
CA ARG A 53 -8.44 14.19 3.39
C ARG A 53 -7.98 14.20 1.94
N SER A 54 -6.79 14.74 1.73
CA SER A 54 -6.11 14.77 0.43
C SER A 54 -4.65 14.41 0.59
N TYR A 55 -4.16 13.49 -0.25
CA TYR A 55 -2.78 12.99 -0.23
C TYR A 55 -2.13 13.14 -1.60
N SER A 56 -0.82 13.35 -1.60
CA SER A 56 -0.01 13.21 -2.81
C SER A 56 0.44 11.76 -2.95
N VAL A 57 0.25 11.17 -4.13
CA VAL A 57 0.52 9.75 -4.35
C VAL A 57 1.61 9.52 -5.39
N GLY A 58 2.36 8.42 -5.24
CA GLY A 58 3.14 7.81 -6.30
C GLY A 58 2.36 6.67 -6.95
N LEU A 59 2.59 6.44 -8.23
CA LEU A 59 1.87 5.45 -9.04
C LEU A 59 2.83 4.40 -9.63
N GLY A 60 2.32 3.59 -10.53
CA GLY A 60 3.13 2.70 -11.35
C GLY A 60 4.12 3.47 -12.24
N PHE A 61 5.28 2.87 -12.54
CA PHE A 61 6.38 3.53 -13.28
C PHE A 61 6.04 3.93 -14.73
N ALA A 62 4.89 3.49 -15.27
CA ALA A 62 4.34 3.89 -16.55
C ALA A 62 2.88 4.34 -16.38
N PRO A 63 2.63 5.48 -15.67
CA PRO A 63 1.33 5.80 -15.09
C PRO A 63 0.21 6.11 -16.09
N ASP A 64 0.56 6.40 -17.35
CA ASP A 64 -0.41 6.84 -18.36
C ASP A 64 -1.31 5.71 -18.85
N GLY A 65 -2.61 5.92 -18.71
CA GLY A 65 -3.65 4.99 -19.13
C GLY A 65 -3.89 3.86 -18.13
N HIS A 66 -4.88 3.05 -18.44
CA HIS A 66 -5.35 1.94 -17.63
C HIS A 66 -4.39 0.74 -17.66
N LYS A 67 -4.21 0.06 -16.51
CA LYS A 67 -3.50 -1.22 -16.41
C LYS A 67 -4.27 -2.32 -17.16
N LYS A 68 -3.55 -3.06 -18.02
CA LYS A 68 -4.14 -4.09 -18.89
C LYS A 68 -3.52 -5.47 -18.72
N ILE A 69 -2.22 -5.50 -18.44
CA ILE A 69 -1.46 -6.76 -18.33
C ILE A 69 -0.46 -6.69 -17.19
N GLU A 70 -0.04 -7.83 -16.71
CA GLU A 70 1.04 -7.96 -15.75
C GLU A 70 2.34 -7.35 -16.30
N GLY A 71 3.06 -6.61 -15.45
CA GLY A 71 4.35 -6.00 -15.81
C GLY A 71 4.28 -4.72 -16.64
N ASP A 72 3.09 -4.22 -17.00
CA ASP A 72 2.94 -2.99 -17.79
C ASP A 72 3.28 -1.70 -17.01
N GLY A 73 3.50 -1.80 -15.71
CA GLY A 73 3.86 -0.68 -14.85
C GLY A 73 2.76 0.35 -14.63
N LYS A 74 1.53 0.02 -14.98
CA LYS A 74 0.39 0.94 -14.91
C LYS A 74 -0.41 0.72 -13.64
N THR A 75 -0.95 1.83 -13.09
CA THR A 75 -2.00 1.79 -12.09
C THR A 75 -3.36 1.68 -12.80
N PRO A 76 -4.25 0.77 -12.38
CA PRO A 76 -5.55 0.59 -13.05
C PRO A 76 -6.40 1.85 -12.97
N GLU A 77 -7.28 2.03 -13.95
CA GLU A 77 -8.35 3.04 -13.97
C GLU A 77 -9.69 2.31 -13.91
N GLY A 78 -10.66 2.92 -13.23
CA GLY A 78 -11.99 2.34 -13.10
C GLY A 78 -12.50 2.36 -11.65
N ARG A 79 -13.55 1.58 -11.43
CA ARG A 79 -14.19 1.41 -10.12
C ARG A 79 -13.81 0.05 -9.53
N TYR A 80 -13.30 0.10 -8.31
CA TYR A 80 -12.93 -1.06 -7.49
C TYR A 80 -13.43 -0.87 -6.06
N VAL A 81 -13.10 -1.81 -5.18
CA VAL A 81 -13.32 -1.71 -3.73
C VAL A 81 -12.05 -2.06 -2.99
N ILE A 82 -11.94 -1.59 -1.76
CA ILE A 82 -10.92 -2.08 -0.84
C ILE A 82 -11.36 -3.47 -0.37
N ASP A 83 -10.60 -4.49 -0.75
CA ASP A 83 -10.96 -5.89 -0.51
C ASP A 83 -10.25 -6.51 0.70
N ARG A 84 -9.13 -5.94 1.13
CA ARG A 84 -8.34 -6.46 2.25
C ARG A 84 -7.50 -5.39 2.94
N LYS A 85 -7.18 -5.63 4.22
CA LYS A 85 -6.27 -4.81 5.03
C LYS A 85 -5.10 -5.68 5.49
N ASN A 86 -3.86 -5.22 5.30
CA ASN A 86 -2.66 -5.94 5.73
C ASN A 86 -1.81 -5.10 6.68
N PRO A 87 -1.84 -5.41 8.00
CA PRO A 87 -1.03 -4.70 8.99
C PRO A 87 0.45 -5.12 8.95
N ASN A 88 0.77 -6.23 8.29
CA ASN A 88 2.12 -6.80 8.20
C ASN A 88 2.75 -6.59 6.81
N SER A 89 2.35 -5.53 6.11
CA SER A 89 2.89 -5.19 4.81
C SER A 89 4.40 -4.89 4.89
N LYS A 90 5.17 -5.32 3.88
CA LYS A 90 6.58 -4.93 3.69
C LYS A 90 6.74 -3.41 3.45
N PHE A 91 5.65 -2.74 3.09
CA PHE A 91 5.55 -1.31 2.86
C PHE A 91 4.81 -0.61 4.01
N HIS A 92 5.12 -0.92 5.23
CA HIS A 92 4.50 -0.43 6.45
C HIS A 92 3.10 -1.01 6.67
N LEU A 93 2.07 -0.49 6.04
CA LEU A 93 0.68 -0.98 6.03
C LEU A 93 0.20 -1.01 4.58
N SER A 94 -0.85 -1.82 4.27
CA SER A 94 -1.44 -1.76 2.94
C SER A 94 -2.93 -2.11 2.92
N LEU A 95 -3.64 -1.52 1.94
CA LEU A 95 -5.04 -1.78 1.61
C LEU A 95 -5.09 -2.37 0.20
N GLY A 96 -5.65 -3.57 0.04
CA GLY A 96 -5.82 -4.22 -1.25
C GLY A 96 -6.95 -3.59 -2.05
N ILE A 97 -6.74 -3.45 -3.35
CA ILE A 97 -7.73 -2.98 -4.33
C ILE A 97 -8.19 -4.20 -5.13
N SER A 98 -9.49 -4.35 -5.35
CA SER A 98 -10.12 -5.50 -6.01
C SER A 98 -9.86 -5.56 -7.54
N TYR A 99 -8.64 -5.19 -7.96
CA TYR A 99 -8.15 -5.40 -9.32
C TYR A 99 -7.57 -6.82 -9.44
N PRO A 100 -7.78 -7.56 -10.54
CA PRO A 100 -8.60 -7.21 -11.71
C PRO A 100 -10.10 -7.47 -11.49
N ASN A 101 -10.96 -6.63 -12.06
CA ASN A 101 -12.39 -6.90 -12.16
C ASN A 101 -12.71 -7.78 -13.40
N ALA A 102 -13.99 -8.08 -13.62
CA ALA A 102 -14.40 -8.95 -14.73
C ALA A 102 -14.03 -8.39 -16.12
N ALA A 103 -14.07 -7.07 -16.30
CA ALA A 103 -13.70 -6.44 -17.57
C ALA A 103 -12.18 -6.52 -17.81
N ASP A 104 -11.37 -6.30 -16.76
CA ASP A 104 -9.92 -6.43 -16.80
C ASP A 104 -9.51 -7.86 -17.18
N LEU A 105 -10.12 -8.86 -16.55
CA LEU A 105 -9.92 -10.28 -16.83
C LEU A 105 -10.30 -10.62 -18.27
N SER A 106 -11.47 -10.16 -18.73
CA SER A 106 -11.96 -10.42 -20.09
C SER A 106 -11.01 -9.86 -21.14
N TYR A 107 -10.53 -8.62 -20.94
CA TYR A 107 -9.56 -8.01 -21.87
C TYR A 107 -8.25 -8.80 -21.90
N ALA A 108 -7.63 -9.07 -20.74
CA ALA A 108 -6.36 -9.77 -20.67
C ALA A 108 -6.43 -11.17 -21.31
N ASN A 109 -7.51 -11.92 -21.05
CA ASN A 109 -7.77 -13.22 -21.63
C ASN A 109 -7.94 -13.15 -23.16
N SER A 110 -8.59 -12.11 -23.68
CA SER A 110 -8.78 -11.95 -25.14
C SER A 110 -7.48 -11.81 -25.92
N ILE A 111 -6.41 -11.39 -25.26
CA ILE A 111 -5.06 -11.23 -25.84
C ILE A 111 -4.06 -12.28 -25.32
N GLY A 112 -4.54 -13.30 -24.60
CA GLY A 112 -3.70 -14.38 -24.05
C GLY A 112 -2.66 -13.94 -23.03
N LYS A 113 -2.98 -12.92 -22.22
CA LYS A 113 -2.09 -12.36 -21.20
C LYS A 113 -2.68 -12.45 -19.80
N SER A 114 -1.81 -12.44 -18.77
CA SER A 114 -2.22 -12.24 -17.39
C SER A 114 -2.51 -10.75 -17.15
N PRO A 115 -3.63 -10.36 -16.49
CA PRO A 115 -3.83 -8.98 -16.08
C PRO A 115 -2.89 -8.58 -14.92
N GLY A 116 -2.31 -9.57 -14.23
CA GLY A 116 -1.66 -9.42 -12.94
C GLY A 116 -2.68 -9.24 -11.82
N GLY A 117 -2.23 -8.64 -10.73
CA GLY A 117 -3.04 -8.42 -9.53
C GLY A 117 -2.21 -7.71 -8.47
N ASP A 118 -2.58 -7.91 -7.20
CA ASP A 118 -1.86 -7.37 -6.05
C ASP A 118 -1.62 -5.85 -6.11
N ILE A 119 -2.66 -5.13 -6.51
CA ILE A 119 -2.68 -3.68 -6.49
C ILE A 119 -3.11 -3.21 -5.09
N PHE A 120 -2.30 -2.34 -4.49
CA PHE A 120 -2.50 -1.84 -3.13
C PHE A 120 -2.35 -0.33 -3.06
N ILE A 121 -2.99 0.27 -2.04
CA ILE A 121 -2.52 1.52 -1.43
C ILE A 121 -1.56 1.10 -0.32
N HIS A 122 -0.33 1.66 -0.28
CA HIS A 122 0.68 1.26 0.70
C HIS A 122 1.63 2.41 1.07
N GLY A 123 2.34 2.26 2.19
CA GLY A 123 3.43 3.15 2.58
C GLY A 123 4.67 2.98 1.71
N ASN A 124 5.69 3.75 2.00
CA ASN A 124 6.99 3.63 1.36
C ASN A 124 7.74 2.41 1.91
N GLN A 125 8.66 1.88 1.11
CA GLN A 125 9.65 0.93 1.60
C GLN A 125 10.51 1.56 2.69
N ASP A 126 11.00 0.74 3.61
CA ASP A 126 11.95 1.22 4.60
C ASP A 126 13.21 1.80 3.94
N LEU A 127 13.91 2.67 4.67
CA LEU A 127 15.07 3.40 4.16
C LEU A 127 16.19 2.46 3.66
N LYS A 128 16.37 1.29 4.27
CA LYS A 128 17.40 0.31 3.87
C LYS A 128 17.11 -0.28 2.49
N HIS A 129 15.86 -0.58 2.19
CA HIS A 129 15.44 -1.06 0.86
C HIS A 129 15.58 0.04 -0.19
N ARG A 130 15.21 1.28 0.14
CA ARG A 130 15.33 2.43 -0.77
C ARG A 130 16.78 2.73 -1.15
N ILE A 131 17.71 2.65 -0.19
CA ILE A 131 19.14 2.82 -0.43
C ILE A 131 19.68 1.75 -1.37
N LYS A 132 19.26 0.47 -1.22
CA LYS A 132 19.69 -0.63 -2.09
C LYS A 132 19.23 -0.50 -3.54
N GLN A 133 18.10 0.14 -3.78
CA GLN A 133 17.52 0.33 -5.11
C GLN A 133 18.06 1.57 -5.84
N GLY A 134 18.87 2.40 -5.15
CA GLY A 134 19.59 3.54 -5.71
C GLY A 134 18.79 4.84 -5.73
N TRP A 135 19.47 5.94 -6.10
CA TRP A 135 18.97 7.31 -6.06
C TRP A 135 17.70 7.56 -6.88
N ARG A 136 17.45 6.78 -7.93
CA ARG A 136 16.22 6.87 -8.74
C ARG A 136 14.96 6.73 -7.90
N TYR A 137 14.92 5.81 -6.96
CA TYR A 137 13.78 5.59 -6.07
C TYR A 137 13.53 6.74 -5.07
N PHE A 138 14.52 7.60 -4.84
CA PHE A 138 14.32 8.77 -3.98
C PHE A 138 13.63 9.92 -4.71
N PHE A 139 13.82 10.03 -6.01
CA PHE A 139 13.38 11.16 -6.82
C PHE A 139 12.22 10.82 -7.76
N ASP A 140 12.04 9.54 -8.06
CA ASP A 140 10.95 9.11 -8.94
C ASP A 140 9.67 8.96 -8.11
N ARG A 141 8.69 9.81 -8.41
CA ARG A 141 7.39 9.77 -7.75
C ARG A 141 6.61 8.51 -8.14
N ASP A 142 6.71 8.07 -9.39
CA ASP A 142 6.00 6.92 -9.96
C ASP A 142 6.96 5.73 -10.07
N TRP A 143 7.13 5.01 -8.97
CA TRP A 143 8.16 3.95 -8.83
C TRP A 143 7.59 2.55 -8.63
N THR A 144 6.28 2.41 -8.45
CA THR A 144 5.66 1.10 -8.18
C THR A 144 5.45 0.30 -9.46
N ALA A 145 5.09 -0.98 -9.33
CA ALA A 145 4.67 -1.81 -10.46
C ALA A 145 3.16 -1.67 -10.80
N GLY A 146 2.49 -0.68 -10.19
CA GLY A 146 1.06 -0.41 -10.39
C GLY A 146 0.31 -0.01 -9.12
N CYS A 147 0.92 -0.18 -7.95
CA CYS A 147 0.35 0.24 -6.66
C CYS A 147 0.30 1.76 -6.51
N ILE A 148 -0.46 2.22 -5.52
CA ILE A 148 -0.57 3.62 -5.11
C ILE A 148 0.24 3.78 -3.82
N ALA A 149 1.32 4.57 -3.87
CA ALA A 149 2.22 4.78 -2.74
C ALA A 149 1.97 6.13 -2.07
N VAL A 150 1.99 6.13 -0.73
CA VAL A 150 1.93 7.32 0.14
C VAL A 150 3.07 7.25 1.16
N THR A 151 3.24 8.24 2.02
CA THR A 151 4.18 8.15 3.15
C THR A 151 3.67 7.18 4.22
N ASP A 152 4.56 6.67 5.08
CA ASP A 152 4.18 5.75 6.17
C ASP A 152 3.21 6.42 7.15
N ALA A 153 3.41 7.71 7.44
CA ALA A 153 2.51 8.47 8.32
C ALA A 153 1.10 8.61 7.71
N GLU A 154 1.03 8.99 6.42
CA GLU A 154 -0.24 9.06 5.67
C GLU A 154 -0.91 7.68 5.58
N MET A 155 -0.13 6.61 5.36
CA MET A 155 -0.68 5.26 5.30
C MET A 155 -1.28 4.82 6.64
N THR A 156 -0.68 5.22 7.76
CA THR A 156 -1.22 4.94 9.09
C THR A 156 -2.58 5.62 9.30
N GLU A 157 -2.72 6.89 8.91
CA GLU A 157 -3.99 7.63 8.95
C GLU A 157 -5.02 6.98 8.02
N ILE A 158 -4.68 6.75 6.74
CA ILE A 158 -5.56 6.12 5.74
C ILE A 158 -6.04 4.75 6.23
N TYR A 159 -5.15 3.95 6.79
CA TYR A 159 -5.48 2.62 7.28
C TYR A 159 -6.48 2.65 8.43
N SER A 160 -6.43 3.66 9.31
CA SER A 160 -7.39 3.83 10.39
C SER A 160 -8.78 4.25 9.89
N MET A 161 -8.83 5.05 8.81
CA MET A 161 -10.07 5.64 8.27
C MET A 161 -10.85 4.71 7.34
N ILE A 162 -10.17 3.77 6.66
CA ILE A 162 -10.75 2.97 5.56
C ILE A 162 -11.18 1.59 6.06
N GLY A 163 -12.43 1.23 5.75
CA GLY A 163 -12.98 -0.12 5.93
C GLY A 163 -12.86 -0.99 4.68
N ILE A 164 -12.97 -2.33 4.87
CA ILE A 164 -13.17 -3.26 3.75
C ILE A 164 -14.54 -2.96 3.12
N GLY A 165 -14.60 -3.01 1.78
CA GLY A 165 -15.80 -2.67 1.02
C GLY A 165 -15.86 -1.20 0.59
N THR A 166 -15.00 -0.31 1.11
CA THR A 166 -14.96 1.09 0.66
C THR A 166 -14.71 1.17 -0.84
N PRO A 167 -15.58 1.84 -1.61
CA PRO A 167 -15.39 2.02 -3.05
C PRO A 167 -14.18 2.93 -3.31
N ILE A 168 -13.45 2.59 -4.40
CA ILE A 168 -12.35 3.40 -4.91
C ILE A 168 -12.54 3.65 -6.40
N PHE A 169 -12.46 4.91 -6.80
CA PHE A 169 -12.56 5.39 -8.17
C PHE A 169 -11.19 5.93 -8.59
N ILE A 170 -10.57 5.28 -9.57
CA ILE A 170 -9.27 5.66 -10.10
C ILE A 170 -9.49 6.24 -11.50
N GLN A 171 -9.17 7.51 -11.65
CA GLN A 171 -9.39 8.31 -12.86
C GLN A 171 -8.04 8.80 -13.40
N ARG A 172 -8.03 9.13 -14.68
CA ARG A 172 -6.89 9.74 -15.34
C ARG A 172 -6.38 11.00 -14.63
#